data_b12eada7195ab7152cce525db1cf8284
#
_entry.id   b12eada7195ab7152cce525db1cf8284
#
_cell.length_a   1.000
_cell.length_b   1.000
_cell.length_c   1.000
_cell.angle_alpha   90.00
_cell.angle_beta   90.00
_cell.angle_gamma   90.00
#
_symmetry.space_group_name_H-M   'P 1'
#
loop_
_entity.id
_entity.type
_entity.pdbx_description
1 polymer ?
#
loop_
_entity_poly.entity_id
_entity_poly.type
_entity_poly.pdbx_seq_one_letter_code
_entity_poly.pdbx_strand_id
1 'polypeptide(L)'
;VARSCYMNCPKGAVHFDKKTGQARIDHDTCISCGICHKSCPYHAIVYIPVPCEEACPVKAISKDEHNIEHIDESKCIYCGKCLNACPFGAIFEISQVFDVLEDIRAGKQVIAIPAPSILGQFDASIEEVYGALKQIGFADVIEVAEGAMQTTSNEAHELLEKIAEGQKFMTTSCCPSYIELVNKHIPAMKPYVSTTGSPMYYASRIAKKKYPDAKVVFIGPCIAKRKEAQRDECVDYVMTFEEISSVIKGMRIDLKEVSPYKVAKESVCEAHGFAQAGGVAGGGE
;
A
#
# COMPACT_ATOMS: atom_id res chain seq x y z
N VAL A 1 40.86 16.59 -23.78
CA VAL A 1 39.71 15.74 -23.40
C VAL A 1 38.92 16.50 -22.36
N ALA A 2 37.63 16.74 -22.63
CA ALA A 2 36.71 17.39 -21.68
C ALA A 2 36.54 16.46 -20.48
N ARG A 3 37.03 16.85 -19.30
CA ARG A 3 36.92 16.09 -18.05
C ARG A 3 35.65 16.45 -17.29
N SER A 4 34.54 16.61 -17.99
CA SER A 4 33.27 17.08 -17.42
C SER A 4 32.78 16.21 -16.27
N CYS A 5 32.94 14.89 -16.34
CA CYS A 5 32.60 13.98 -15.27
C CYS A 5 33.39 14.22 -13.97
N TYR A 6 34.68 14.54 -14.10
CA TYR A 6 35.52 14.86 -12.95
C TYR A 6 35.17 16.23 -12.36
N MET A 7 35.03 17.26 -13.23
CA MET A 7 34.74 18.62 -12.76
C MET A 7 33.39 18.80 -12.14
N ASN A 8 32.39 18.01 -12.55
CA ASN A 8 31.00 18.10 -12.05
C ASN A 8 30.70 17.14 -10.91
N CYS A 9 31.68 16.33 -10.47
CA CYS A 9 31.44 15.42 -9.36
C CYS A 9 31.43 16.16 -8.03
N PRO A 10 30.28 16.24 -7.30
CA PRO A 10 30.18 17.01 -6.06
C PRO A 10 30.98 16.39 -4.90
N LYS A 11 31.33 15.11 -4.99
CA LYS A 11 32.13 14.38 -3.99
C LYS A 11 33.55 14.11 -4.41
N GLY A 12 33.96 14.53 -5.63
CA GLY A 12 35.29 14.26 -6.13
C GLY A 12 35.61 12.77 -6.36
N ALA A 13 34.58 11.93 -6.43
CA ALA A 13 34.73 10.48 -6.57
C ALA A 13 35.24 10.00 -7.92
N VAL A 14 35.32 10.90 -8.93
CA VAL A 14 35.85 10.55 -10.29
C VAL A 14 37.33 10.90 -10.38
N HIS A 15 38.15 9.92 -10.65
CA HIS A 15 39.59 10.08 -10.81
C HIS A 15 40.02 9.66 -12.20
N PHE A 16 41.15 10.22 -12.68
CA PHE A 16 41.80 9.80 -13.91
C PHE A 16 43.10 9.10 -13.61
N ASP A 17 43.24 7.90 -14.12
CA ASP A 17 44.53 7.19 -14.12
C ASP A 17 45.51 7.97 -15.02
N LYS A 18 46.64 8.39 -14.44
CA LYS A 18 47.65 9.22 -15.12
C LYS A 18 48.35 8.46 -16.26
N LYS A 19 48.43 7.12 -16.21
CA LYS A 19 49.12 6.28 -17.20
C LYS A 19 48.21 5.93 -18.39
N THR A 20 46.95 5.54 -18.08
CA THR A 20 45.99 5.09 -19.09
C THR A 20 45.06 6.19 -19.58
N GLY A 21 44.93 7.29 -18.86
CA GLY A 21 43.98 8.36 -19.14
C GLY A 21 42.52 7.97 -18.90
N GLN A 22 42.25 6.81 -18.35
CA GLN A 22 40.89 6.31 -18.10
C GLN A 22 40.29 6.92 -16.83
N ALA A 23 39.00 7.25 -16.90
CA ALA A 23 38.24 7.67 -15.73
C ALA A 23 37.89 6.43 -14.87
N ARG A 24 38.07 6.57 -13.58
CA ARG A 24 37.64 5.60 -12.58
C ARG A 24 36.74 6.29 -11.56
N ILE A 25 35.73 5.59 -11.10
CA ILE A 25 34.85 6.06 -10.05
C ILE A 25 35.24 5.31 -8.77
N ASP A 26 35.55 6.06 -7.75
CA ASP A 26 35.75 5.54 -6.40
C ASP A 26 34.38 5.31 -5.78
N HIS A 27 34.02 4.04 -5.59
CA HIS A 27 32.70 3.65 -5.08
C HIS A 27 32.51 3.94 -3.59
N ASP A 28 33.57 4.10 -2.82
CA ASP A 28 33.48 4.42 -1.39
C ASP A 28 33.12 5.90 -1.17
N THR A 29 33.54 6.79 -2.05
CA THR A 29 33.19 8.22 -2.04
C THR A 29 31.99 8.57 -2.93
N CYS A 30 31.60 7.69 -3.83
CA CYS A 30 30.53 7.93 -4.79
C CYS A 30 29.14 7.83 -4.14
N ILE A 31 28.34 8.89 -4.28
CA ILE A 31 26.93 8.93 -3.79
C ILE A 31 25.91 8.55 -4.87
N SER A 32 26.33 7.96 -5.97
CA SER A 32 25.47 7.51 -7.08
C SER A 32 24.50 8.56 -7.65
N CYS A 33 24.86 9.85 -7.59
CA CYS A 33 23.97 10.96 -8.00
C CYS A 33 23.75 11.08 -9.52
N GLY A 34 24.48 10.33 -10.36
CA GLY A 34 24.35 10.32 -11.83
C GLY A 34 24.84 11.58 -12.56
N ILE A 35 25.37 12.61 -11.88
CA ILE A 35 25.81 13.86 -12.52
C ILE A 35 26.92 13.60 -13.53
N CYS A 36 27.89 12.74 -13.21
CA CYS A 36 28.98 12.36 -14.10
C CYS A 36 28.47 11.68 -15.40
N HIS A 37 27.43 10.84 -15.29
CA HIS A 37 26.76 10.22 -16.43
C HIS A 37 26.13 11.29 -17.34
N LYS A 38 25.30 12.19 -16.73
CA LYS A 38 24.62 13.27 -17.48
C LYS A 38 25.57 14.28 -18.12
N SER A 39 26.72 14.54 -17.48
CA SER A 39 27.71 15.53 -17.97
C SER A 39 28.75 14.94 -18.94
N CYS A 40 28.73 13.63 -19.18
CA CYS A 40 29.66 13.00 -20.11
C CYS A 40 29.20 13.16 -21.57
N PRO A 41 29.89 13.97 -22.41
CA PRO A 41 29.48 14.17 -23.81
C PRO A 41 29.71 12.93 -24.67
N TYR A 42 30.43 11.94 -24.16
CA TYR A 42 30.78 10.71 -24.88
C TYR A 42 29.93 9.52 -24.43
N HIS A 43 28.99 9.71 -23.48
CA HIS A 43 28.17 8.64 -22.88
C HIS A 43 29.01 7.45 -22.38
N ALA A 44 30.25 7.71 -21.94
CA ALA A 44 31.21 6.68 -21.53
C ALA A 44 30.99 6.18 -20.09
N ILE A 45 30.08 6.80 -19.35
CA ILE A 45 29.72 6.39 -17.97
C ILE A 45 28.36 5.73 -18.03
N VAL A 46 28.32 4.46 -17.64
CA VAL A 46 27.08 3.71 -17.52
C VAL A 46 26.51 3.95 -16.12
N TYR A 47 25.26 4.35 -16.07
CA TYR A 47 24.49 4.44 -14.82
C TYR A 47 23.50 3.28 -14.78
N ILE A 48 23.67 2.42 -13.81
CA ILE A 48 22.76 1.29 -13.57
C ILE A 48 21.97 1.63 -12.32
N PRO A 49 20.71 2.08 -12.45
CA PRO A 49 19.88 2.41 -11.30
C PRO A 49 19.53 1.14 -10.53
N VAL A 50 19.43 1.25 -9.22
CA VAL A 50 18.84 0.20 -8.37
C VAL A 50 17.34 0.42 -8.34
N PRO A 51 16.54 -0.48 -8.92
CA PRO A 51 15.11 -0.22 -9.14
C PRO A 51 14.33 0.12 -7.88
N CYS A 52 14.63 -0.53 -6.75
CA CYS A 52 13.96 -0.27 -5.47
C CYS A 52 14.33 1.10 -4.87
N GLU A 53 15.60 1.54 -4.99
CA GLU A 53 16.03 2.88 -4.55
C GLU A 53 15.36 3.98 -5.38
N GLU A 54 15.35 3.82 -6.71
CA GLU A 54 14.74 4.79 -7.63
C GLU A 54 13.22 4.89 -7.47
N ALA A 55 12.56 3.76 -7.20
CA ALA A 55 11.11 3.71 -7.00
C ALA A 55 10.68 4.28 -5.65
N CYS A 56 11.59 4.41 -4.67
CA CYS A 56 11.25 4.86 -3.34
C CYS A 56 11.01 6.37 -3.28
N PRO A 57 9.77 6.85 -3.08
CA PRO A 57 9.45 8.28 -3.13
C PRO A 57 10.06 9.07 -1.95
N VAL A 58 10.38 8.37 -0.87
CA VAL A 58 10.93 8.96 0.36
C VAL A 58 12.39 8.60 0.59
N LYS A 59 13.04 7.93 -0.37
CA LYS A 59 14.44 7.51 -0.31
C LYS A 59 14.77 6.75 0.99
N ALA A 60 13.87 5.84 1.35
CA ALA A 60 14.05 4.98 2.51
C ALA A 60 14.88 3.72 2.22
N ILE A 61 15.35 3.54 0.99
CA ILE A 61 16.14 2.37 0.58
C ILE A 61 17.53 2.84 0.19
N SER A 62 18.53 2.21 0.76
CA SER A 62 19.94 2.47 0.47
C SER A 62 20.77 1.23 0.82
N LYS A 63 21.97 1.16 0.26
CA LYS A 63 22.93 0.11 0.58
C LYS A 63 23.57 0.32 1.95
N ASP A 64 23.74 -0.78 2.65
CA ASP A 64 24.55 -0.83 3.86
C ASP A 64 26.07 -0.93 3.55
N GLU A 65 26.89 -1.11 4.60
CA GLU A 65 28.35 -1.27 4.48
C GLU A 65 28.77 -2.54 3.73
N HIS A 66 27.87 -3.51 3.58
CA HIS A 66 28.07 -4.77 2.83
C HIS A 66 27.50 -4.72 1.41
N ASN A 67 27.09 -3.55 0.89
CA ASN A 67 26.41 -3.38 -0.38
C ASN A 67 25.06 -4.12 -0.50
N ILE A 68 24.41 -4.42 0.63
CA ILE A 68 23.08 -5.03 0.68
C ILE A 68 22.04 -3.93 0.85
N GLU A 69 20.96 -3.99 0.06
CA GLU A 69 19.86 -3.03 0.16
C GLU A 69 19.15 -3.15 1.51
N HIS A 70 19.04 -2.05 2.20
CA HIS A 70 18.38 -1.93 3.49
C HIS A 70 17.24 -0.91 3.43
N ILE A 71 16.13 -1.23 4.11
CA ILE A 71 14.98 -0.33 4.23
C ILE A 71 15.06 0.38 5.58
N ASP A 72 15.20 1.70 5.56
CA ASP A 72 15.14 2.55 6.74
C ASP A 72 13.68 2.72 7.19
N GLU A 73 13.29 1.96 8.20
CA GLU A 73 11.93 1.97 8.77
C GLU A 73 11.52 3.36 9.31
N SER A 74 12.49 4.18 9.71
CA SER A 74 12.20 5.54 10.18
C SER A 74 11.71 6.47 9.06
N LYS A 75 12.04 6.16 7.81
CA LYS A 75 11.63 6.90 6.61
C LYS A 75 10.54 6.18 5.83
N CYS A 76 10.48 4.85 5.90
CA CYS A 76 9.56 4.04 5.10
C CYS A 76 8.10 4.38 5.39
N ILE A 77 7.31 4.60 4.33
CA ILE A 77 5.87 4.87 4.39
C ILE A 77 5.00 3.67 4.00
N TYR A 78 5.60 2.50 3.88
CA TYR A 78 4.93 1.22 3.57
C TYR A 78 4.11 1.21 2.26
N CYS A 79 4.45 2.03 1.28
CA CYS A 79 3.68 2.20 0.05
C CYS A 79 3.80 1.04 -0.96
N GLY A 80 4.76 0.14 -0.82
CA GLY A 80 4.95 -1.03 -1.67
C GLY A 80 5.59 -0.78 -3.05
N LYS A 81 5.97 0.44 -3.41
CA LYS A 81 6.57 0.72 -4.73
C LYS A 81 7.84 -0.09 -5.00
N CYS A 82 8.61 -0.36 -3.97
CA CYS A 82 9.83 -1.17 -4.07
C CYS A 82 9.54 -2.64 -4.40
N LEU A 83 8.40 -3.20 -3.94
CA LEU A 83 7.98 -4.55 -4.32
C LEU A 83 7.79 -4.65 -5.83
N ASN A 84 6.97 -3.74 -6.38
CA ASN A 84 6.64 -3.73 -7.80
C ASN A 84 7.84 -3.39 -8.70
N ALA A 85 8.81 -2.63 -8.17
CA ALA A 85 10.00 -2.25 -8.90
C ALA A 85 11.09 -3.32 -8.93
N CYS A 86 11.06 -4.28 -7.99
CA CYS A 86 12.11 -5.29 -7.88
C CYS A 86 11.94 -6.40 -8.94
N PRO A 87 12.82 -6.48 -9.97
CA PRO A 87 12.69 -7.50 -11.00
C PRO A 87 13.05 -8.90 -10.51
N PHE A 88 13.65 -9.00 -9.32
CA PHE A 88 14.13 -10.26 -8.73
C PHE A 88 13.16 -10.82 -7.68
N GLY A 89 12.10 -10.10 -7.32
CA GLY A 89 11.22 -10.48 -6.21
C GLY A 89 11.95 -10.56 -4.86
N ALA A 90 13.05 -9.80 -4.68
CA ALA A 90 13.86 -9.84 -3.47
C ALA A 90 13.21 -9.06 -2.30
N ILE A 91 12.21 -8.23 -2.60
CA ILE A 91 11.43 -7.50 -1.59
C ILE A 91 10.01 -8.10 -1.60
N PHE A 92 9.59 -8.58 -0.48
CA PHE A 92 8.26 -9.17 -0.29
C PHE A 92 7.68 -8.74 1.05
N GLU A 93 6.39 -8.87 1.16
CA GLU A 93 5.65 -8.59 2.38
C GLU A 93 5.46 -9.85 3.22
N ILE A 94 5.20 -9.67 4.52
CA ILE A 94 4.87 -10.79 5.40
C ILE A 94 3.42 -11.18 5.11
N SER A 95 3.24 -12.29 4.40
CA SER A 95 1.92 -12.83 4.07
C SER A 95 1.25 -13.46 5.29
N GLN A 96 -0.06 -13.23 5.42
CA GLN A 96 -0.90 -13.81 6.45
C GLN A 96 -1.86 -14.88 5.90
N VAL A 97 -1.64 -15.33 4.67
CA VAL A 97 -2.49 -16.33 3.99
C VAL A 97 -2.58 -17.62 4.79
N PHE A 98 -1.44 -18.12 5.28
CA PHE A 98 -1.42 -19.38 6.03
C PHE A 98 -2.14 -19.27 7.37
N ASP A 99 -1.99 -18.16 8.07
CA ASP A 99 -2.68 -17.92 9.34
C ASP A 99 -4.21 -17.92 9.14
N VAL A 100 -4.68 -17.27 8.08
CA VAL A 100 -6.11 -17.24 7.71
C VAL A 100 -6.62 -18.63 7.37
N LEU A 101 -5.90 -19.38 6.52
CA LEU A 101 -6.29 -20.73 6.11
C LEU A 101 -6.25 -21.71 7.28
N GLU A 102 -5.30 -21.57 8.20
CA GLU A 102 -5.22 -22.38 9.42
C GLU A 102 -6.42 -22.11 10.33
N ASP A 103 -6.77 -20.86 10.53
CA ASP A 103 -7.95 -20.49 11.35
C ASP A 103 -9.26 -21.03 10.74
N ILE A 104 -9.42 -20.94 9.42
CA ILE A 104 -10.55 -21.54 8.69
C ILE A 104 -10.56 -23.07 8.90
N ARG A 105 -9.42 -23.72 8.70
CA ARG A 105 -9.29 -25.19 8.86
C ARG A 105 -9.56 -25.63 10.30
N ALA A 106 -9.18 -24.82 11.27
CA ALA A 106 -9.46 -25.08 12.70
C ALA A 106 -10.94 -24.86 13.08
N GLY A 107 -11.79 -24.49 12.11
CA GLY A 107 -13.21 -24.24 12.33
C GLY A 107 -13.53 -22.93 13.05
N LYS A 108 -12.58 -21.99 13.12
CA LYS A 108 -12.84 -20.65 13.64
C LYS A 108 -13.75 -19.89 12.69
N GLN A 109 -14.57 -19.03 13.23
CA GLN A 109 -15.39 -18.14 12.42
C GLN A 109 -14.51 -17.01 11.86
N VAL A 110 -14.34 -16.99 10.55
CA VAL A 110 -13.52 -15.99 9.84
C VAL A 110 -14.40 -15.18 8.90
N ILE A 111 -14.39 -13.86 9.06
CA ILE A 111 -15.22 -12.93 8.28
C ILE A 111 -14.32 -12.16 7.30
N ALA A 112 -14.68 -12.16 6.03
CA ALA A 112 -14.02 -11.35 5.02
C ALA A 112 -14.60 -9.94 4.96
N ILE A 113 -13.74 -8.92 4.94
CA ILE A 113 -14.13 -7.54 4.66
C ILE A 113 -13.39 -7.05 3.41
N PRO A 114 -13.93 -7.29 2.20
CA PRO A 114 -13.31 -6.88 0.94
C PRO A 114 -13.45 -5.38 0.70
N ALA A 115 -12.37 -4.77 0.20
CA ALA A 115 -12.37 -3.38 -0.25
C ALA A 115 -13.20 -3.22 -1.53
N PRO A 116 -13.89 -2.09 -1.75
CA PRO A 116 -14.70 -1.86 -2.96
C PRO A 116 -13.90 -1.98 -4.26
N SER A 117 -12.58 -1.71 -4.23
CA SER A 117 -11.67 -1.87 -5.37
C SER A 117 -11.47 -3.31 -5.83
N ILE A 118 -12.08 -4.30 -5.17
CA ILE A 118 -12.14 -5.70 -5.64
C ILE A 118 -12.96 -5.82 -6.94
N LEU A 119 -13.85 -4.88 -7.19
CA LEU A 119 -14.59 -4.77 -8.46
C LEU A 119 -13.60 -4.61 -9.62
N GLY A 120 -13.71 -5.46 -10.63
CA GLY A 120 -12.84 -5.44 -11.81
C GLY A 120 -11.46 -6.04 -11.62
N GLN A 121 -11.13 -6.61 -10.44
CA GLN A 121 -9.87 -7.34 -10.22
C GLN A 121 -9.91 -8.77 -10.75
N PHE A 122 -11.11 -9.33 -10.88
CA PHE A 122 -11.34 -10.68 -11.35
C PHE A 122 -12.28 -10.65 -12.57
N ASP A 123 -12.11 -11.59 -13.49
CA ASP A 123 -13.06 -11.79 -14.61
C ASP A 123 -14.31 -12.53 -14.13
N ALA A 124 -15.00 -11.93 -13.17
CA ALA A 124 -16.19 -12.47 -12.51
C ALA A 124 -17.05 -11.34 -11.94
N SER A 125 -18.33 -11.61 -11.72
CA SER A 125 -19.20 -10.71 -10.98
C SER A 125 -18.79 -10.64 -9.50
N ILE A 126 -19.21 -9.59 -8.80
CA ILE A 126 -18.88 -9.44 -7.38
C ILE A 126 -19.47 -10.56 -6.54
N GLU A 127 -20.68 -11.01 -6.88
CA GLU A 127 -21.36 -12.10 -6.20
C GLU A 127 -20.64 -13.45 -6.40
N GLU A 128 -20.05 -13.68 -7.58
CA GLU A 128 -19.20 -14.85 -7.85
C GLU A 128 -17.92 -14.80 -7.03
N VAL A 129 -17.27 -13.62 -6.92
CA VAL A 129 -16.09 -13.45 -6.07
C VAL A 129 -16.43 -13.70 -4.61
N TYR A 130 -17.56 -13.18 -4.12
CA TYR A 130 -18.01 -13.43 -2.74
C TYR A 130 -18.37 -14.91 -2.53
N GLY A 131 -18.95 -15.56 -3.52
CA GLY A 131 -19.19 -16.99 -3.53
C GLY A 131 -17.89 -17.79 -3.39
N ALA A 132 -16.83 -17.37 -4.08
CA ALA A 132 -15.51 -17.99 -3.95
C ALA A 132 -14.93 -17.82 -2.54
N LEU A 133 -15.09 -16.65 -1.90
CA LEU A 133 -14.71 -16.45 -0.51
C LEU A 133 -15.45 -17.40 0.42
N LYS A 134 -16.75 -17.60 0.19
CA LYS A 134 -17.54 -18.61 0.92
C LYS A 134 -17.03 -20.03 0.71
N GLN A 135 -16.67 -20.37 -0.51
CA GLN A 135 -16.13 -21.69 -0.86
C GLN A 135 -14.74 -21.93 -0.26
N ILE A 136 -13.91 -20.89 -0.09
CA ILE A 136 -12.63 -20.97 0.65
C ILE A 136 -12.87 -21.30 2.13
N GLY A 137 -14.02 -20.89 2.67
CA GLY A 137 -14.41 -21.18 4.06
C GLY A 137 -14.66 -19.95 4.92
N PHE A 138 -14.67 -18.74 4.33
CA PHE A 138 -15.12 -17.57 5.10
C PHE A 138 -16.58 -17.72 5.54
N ALA A 139 -16.83 -17.46 6.82
CA ALA A 139 -18.15 -17.63 7.41
C ALA A 139 -19.17 -16.59 6.91
N ASP A 140 -18.72 -15.37 6.63
CA ASP A 140 -19.53 -14.29 6.03
C ASP A 140 -18.64 -13.29 5.30
N VAL A 141 -19.30 -12.43 4.52
CA VAL A 141 -18.66 -11.30 3.80
C VAL A 141 -19.39 -10.02 4.19
N ILE A 142 -18.66 -9.00 4.61
CA ILE A 142 -19.18 -7.65 4.92
C ILE A 142 -18.39 -6.66 4.06
N GLU A 143 -19.09 -5.87 3.26
CA GLU A 143 -18.44 -4.93 2.36
C GLU A 143 -17.79 -3.75 3.12
N VAL A 144 -16.53 -3.43 2.81
CA VAL A 144 -15.88 -2.24 3.37
C VAL A 144 -16.59 -0.95 2.96
N ALA A 145 -17.41 -0.99 1.93
CA ALA A 145 -18.30 0.10 1.54
C ALA A 145 -19.22 0.56 2.68
N GLU A 146 -19.69 -0.36 3.56
CA GLU A 146 -20.47 0.02 4.75
C GLU A 146 -19.64 0.90 5.71
N GLY A 147 -18.37 0.55 5.90
CA GLY A 147 -17.42 1.36 6.67
C GLY A 147 -17.10 2.69 6.02
N ALA A 148 -17.08 2.72 4.66
CA ALA A 148 -16.81 3.94 3.90
C ALA A 148 -17.91 5.00 4.11
N MET A 149 -19.18 4.60 4.22
CA MET A 149 -20.27 5.51 4.55
C MET A 149 -20.05 6.21 5.90
N GLN A 150 -19.63 5.45 6.91
CA GLN A 150 -19.34 6.02 8.24
C GLN A 150 -18.15 6.97 8.18
N THR A 151 -17.08 6.60 7.45
CA THR A 151 -15.91 7.47 7.25
C THR A 151 -16.34 8.78 6.59
N THR A 152 -17.08 8.72 5.48
CA THR A 152 -17.53 9.92 4.73
C THR A 152 -18.37 10.82 5.62
N SER A 153 -19.36 10.28 6.33
CA SER A 153 -20.22 11.07 7.23
C SER A 153 -19.40 11.77 8.31
N ASN A 154 -18.47 11.06 8.95
CA ASN A 154 -17.65 11.65 10.01
C ASN A 154 -16.65 12.68 9.46
N GLU A 155 -16.02 12.43 8.30
CA GLU A 155 -15.11 13.39 7.67
C GLU A 155 -15.84 14.66 7.22
N ALA A 156 -17.08 14.54 6.73
CA ALA A 156 -17.89 15.69 6.35
C ALA A 156 -18.20 16.59 7.58
N HIS A 157 -18.59 15.99 8.70
CA HIS A 157 -18.81 16.74 9.96
C HIS A 157 -17.52 17.40 10.45
N GLU A 158 -16.43 16.65 10.50
CA GLU A 158 -15.13 17.16 10.93
C GLU A 158 -14.64 18.31 10.04
N LEU A 159 -14.86 18.22 8.72
CA LEU A 159 -14.52 19.31 7.78
C LEU A 159 -15.30 20.58 8.07
N LEU A 160 -16.62 20.46 8.31
CA LEU A 160 -17.46 21.63 8.62
C LEU A 160 -17.03 22.31 9.93
N GLU A 161 -16.72 21.53 10.97
CA GLU A 161 -16.19 22.03 12.24
C GLU A 161 -14.87 22.78 12.05
N LYS A 162 -13.90 22.15 11.34
CA LYS A 162 -12.59 22.77 11.06
C LYS A 162 -12.69 24.05 10.22
N ILE A 163 -13.61 24.10 9.24
CA ILE A 163 -13.86 25.33 8.47
C ILE A 163 -14.44 26.42 9.36
N ALA A 164 -15.36 26.08 10.26
CA ALA A 164 -15.92 27.04 11.22
C ALA A 164 -14.86 27.62 12.18
N GLU A 165 -13.83 26.81 12.50
CA GLU A 165 -12.66 27.24 13.26
C GLU A 165 -11.64 28.05 12.44
N GLY A 166 -11.88 28.27 11.15
CA GLY A 166 -11.04 29.07 10.24
C GLY A 166 -9.95 28.26 9.51
N GLN A 167 -10.02 26.94 9.56
CA GLN A 167 -9.12 26.09 8.77
C GLN A 167 -9.51 26.14 7.29
N LYS A 168 -8.51 26.24 6.40
CA LYS A 168 -8.76 26.45 4.96
C LYS A 168 -9.07 25.16 4.20
N PHE A 169 -8.61 24.03 4.69
CA PHE A 169 -8.79 22.71 4.07
C PHE A 169 -8.55 21.60 5.09
N MET A 170 -8.98 20.41 4.76
CA MET A 170 -8.67 19.17 5.46
C MET A 170 -8.27 18.09 4.45
N THR A 171 -7.48 17.13 4.87
CA THR A 171 -7.12 15.95 4.08
C THR A 171 -7.64 14.70 4.77
N THR A 172 -8.00 13.68 3.99
CA THR A 172 -8.52 12.42 4.50
C THR A 172 -7.45 11.59 5.22
N SER A 173 -7.87 10.73 6.15
CA SER A 173 -7.01 9.79 6.90
C SER A 173 -7.04 8.35 6.37
N CYS A 174 -7.80 8.04 5.32
CA CYS A 174 -8.06 6.67 4.87
C CYS A 174 -6.84 5.92 4.31
N CYS A 175 -5.76 6.63 3.94
CA CYS A 175 -4.54 6.05 3.39
C CYS A 175 -3.42 5.93 4.44
N PRO A 176 -3.05 4.71 4.91
CA PRO A 176 -2.00 4.55 5.91
C PRO A 176 -0.63 5.07 5.45
N SER A 177 -0.27 4.91 4.17
CA SER A 177 0.97 5.44 3.62
C SER A 177 1.01 6.97 3.66
N TYR A 178 -0.13 7.64 3.45
CA TYR A 178 -0.24 9.08 3.59
C TYR A 178 -0.06 9.54 5.04
N ILE A 179 -0.66 8.84 5.99
CA ILE A 179 -0.48 9.11 7.42
C ILE A 179 0.99 8.98 7.82
N GLU A 180 1.67 7.92 7.36
CA GLU A 180 3.10 7.74 7.60
C GLU A 180 3.95 8.84 6.93
N LEU A 181 3.58 9.26 5.70
CA LEU A 181 4.23 10.36 5.00
C LEU A 181 4.13 11.66 5.82
N VAL A 182 2.93 12.00 6.30
CA VAL A 182 2.71 13.19 7.13
C VAL A 182 3.51 13.09 8.43
N ASN A 183 3.45 11.94 9.10
CA ASN A 183 4.11 11.77 10.39
C ASN A 183 5.63 11.89 10.31
N LYS A 184 6.24 11.33 9.26
CA LYS A 184 7.70 11.20 9.14
C LYS A 184 8.35 12.32 8.33
N HIS A 185 7.65 12.82 7.30
CA HIS A 185 8.27 13.72 6.31
C HIS A 185 7.65 15.11 6.25
N ILE A 186 6.37 15.25 6.60
CA ILE A 186 5.65 16.54 6.46
C ILE A 186 4.83 16.82 7.74
N PRO A 187 5.45 16.89 8.93
CA PRO A 187 4.71 17.02 10.19
C PRO A 187 3.86 18.30 10.29
N ALA A 188 4.18 19.32 9.50
CA ALA A 188 3.36 20.54 9.40
C ALA A 188 1.94 20.28 8.86
N MET A 189 1.71 19.15 8.17
CA MET A 189 0.40 18.77 7.66
C MET A 189 -0.48 18.06 8.70
N LYS A 190 0.06 17.63 9.83
CA LYS A 190 -0.70 16.88 10.87
C LYS A 190 -2.01 17.57 11.30
N PRO A 191 -2.07 18.90 11.52
CA PRO A 191 -3.30 19.56 11.92
C PRO A 191 -4.41 19.49 10.86
N TYR A 192 -4.03 19.27 9.60
CA TYR A 192 -4.96 19.24 8.47
C TYR A 192 -5.46 17.84 8.12
N VAL A 193 -4.92 16.81 8.76
CA VAL A 193 -5.36 15.44 8.52
C VAL A 193 -6.60 15.15 9.36
N SER A 194 -7.60 14.49 8.76
CA SER A 194 -8.78 14.00 9.48
C SER A 194 -8.39 13.02 10.59
N THR A 195 -9.11 13.10 11.69
CA THR A 195 -8.97 12.17 12.82
C THR A 195 -9.88 10.95 12.71
N THR A 196 -10.73 10.94 11.68
CA THR A 196 -11.71 9.89 11.42
C THR A 196 -11.03 8.55 11.08
N GLY A 197 -11.62 7.45 11.55
CA GLY A 197 -11.17 6.11 11.19
C GLY A 197 -11.36 5.80 9.71
N SER A 198 -10.53 4.92 9.16
CA SER A 198 -10.63 4.51 7.77
C SER A 198 -11.87 3.62 7.52
N PRO A 199 -12.28 3.42 6.24
CA PRO A 199 -13.31 2.44 5.89
C PRO A 199 -13.05 1.03 6.45
N MET A 200 -11.79 0.58 6.45
CA MET A 200 -11.39 -0.69 7.05
C MET A 200 -11.67 -0.70 8.56
N TYR A 201 -11.35 0.38 9.27
CA TYR A 201 -11.61 0.51 10.70
C TYR A 201 -13.08 0.37 11.03
N TYR A 202 -13.98 1.06 10.34
CA TYR A 202 -15.41 0.99 10.61
C TYR A 202 -16.03 -0.35 10.18
N ALA A 203 -15.64 -0.88 9.01
CA ALA A 203 -16.12 -2.19 8.56
C ALA A 203 -15.70 -3.31 9.52
N SER A 204 -14.50 -3.27 10.06
CA SER A 204 -14.06 -4.25 11.06
C SER A 204 -14.88 -4.16 12.36
N ARG A 205 -15.23 -2.96 12.80
CA ARG A 205 -16.13 -2.77 13.96
C ARG A 205 -17.54 -3.27 13.70
N ILE A 206 -18.07 -3.07 12.51
CA ILE A 206 -19.37 -3.65 12.09
C ILE A 206 -19.27 -5.17 12.15
N ALA A 207 -18.20 -5.75 11.61
CA ALA A 207 -17.97 -7.19 11.64
C ALA A 207 -17.87 -7.73 13.07
N LYS A 208 -17.08 -7.11 13.95
CA LYS A 208 -16.95 -7.50 15.35
C LYS A 208 -18.23 -7.30 16.16
N LYS A 209 -19.04 -6.30 15.84
CA LYS A 209 -20.35 -6.11 16.46
C LYS A 209 -21.33 -7.23 16.10
N LYS A 210 -21.31 -7.67 14.82
CA LYS A 210 -22.15 -8.77 14.33
C LYS A 210 -21.63 -10.15 14.77
N TYR A 211 -20.31 -10.29 14.86
CA TYR A 211 -19.61 -11.53 15.17
C TYR A 211 -18.48 -11.27 16.18
N PRO A 212 -18.77 -11.15 17.49
CA PRO A 212 -17.79 -10.71 18.50
C PRO A 212 -16.52 -11.56 18.58
N ASP A 213 -16.65 -12.87 18.42
CA ASP A 213 -15.55 -13.84 18.56
C ASP A 213 -14.89 -14.21 17.21
N ALA A 214 -15.37 -13.65 16.09
CA ALA A 214 -14.87 -13.98 14.79
C ALA A 214 -13.51 -13.30 14.51
N LYS A 215 -12.69 -13.95 13.70
CA LYS A 215 -11.53 -13.35 13.07
C LYS A 215 -11.95 -12.51 11.88
N VAL A 216 -11.45 -11.29 11.78
CA VAL A 216 -11.76 -10.37 10.69
C VAL A 216 -10.57 -10.23 9.77
N VAL A 217 -10.81 -10.50 8.48
CA VAL A 217 -9.79 -10.44 7.42
C VAL A 217 -10.13 -9.33 6.45
N PHE A 218 -9.30 -8.30 6.40
CA PHE A 218 -9.39 -7.29 5.34
C PHE A 218 -8.78 -7.84 4.05
N ILE A 219 -9.48 -7.69 2.93
CA ILE A 219 -9.01 -8.08 1.59
C ILE A 219 -8.97 -6.82 0.73
N GLY A 220 -7.76 -6.40 0.29
CA GLY A 220 -7.63 -5.14 -0.45
C GLY A 220 -6.31 -4.99 -1.19
N PRO A 221 -6.13 -3.90 -1.97
CA PRO A 221 -4.97 -3.73 -2.85
C PRO A 221 -3.73 -3.18 -2.13
N CYS A 222 -3.82 -2.85 -0.83
CA CYS A 222 -2.84 -2.01 -0.18
C CYS A 222 -2.12 -2.72 0.98
N ILE A 223 -0.82 -2.96 0.82
CA ILE A 223 0.01 -3.58 1.86
C ILE A 223 0.17 -2.71 3.12
N ALA A 224 0.07 -1.37 2.99
CA ALA A 224 0.14 -0.47 4.14
C ALA A 224 -1.03 -0.67 5.13
N LYS A 225 -2.12 -1.31 4.69
CA LYS A 225 -3.24 -1.70 5.57
C LYS A 225 -2.82 -2.70 6.65
N ARG A 226 -1.74 -3.47 6.44
CA ARG A 226 -1.15 -4.30 7.49
C ARG A 226 -0.61 -3.48 8.66
N LYS A 227 -0.02 -2.31 8.37
CA LYS A 227 0.44 -1.40 9.42
C LYS A 227 -0.72 -0.79 10.21
N GLU A 228 -1.80 -0.44 9.50
CA GLU A 228 -3.04 0.01 10.14
C GLU A 228 -3.68 -1.09 10.99
N ALA A 229 -3.74 -2.32 10.46
CA ALA A 229 -4.28 -3.48 11.17
C ALA A 229 -3.51 -3.81 12.46
N GLN A 230 -2.18 -3.63 12.47
CA GLN A 230 -1.36 -3.79 13.67
C GLN A 230 -1.71 -2.79 14.79
N ARG A 231 -2.21 -1.61 14.41
CA ARG A 231 -2.63 -0.56 15.33
C ARG A 231 -4.09 -0.74 15.76
N ASP A 232 -4.92 -1.33 14.90
CA ASP A 232 -6.35 -1.50 15.11
C ASP A 232 -6.67 -2.93 15.55
N GLU A 233 -7.09 -3.09 16.81
CA GLU A 233 -7.42 -4.38 17.42
C GLU A 233 -8.63 -5.08 16.77
N CYS A 234 -9.40 -4.37 15.93
CA CYS A 234 -10.57 -4.96 15.28
C CYS A 234 -10.24 -5.79 14.05
N VAL A 235 -9.10 -5.57 13.39
CA VAL A 235 -8.65 -6.30 12.20
C VAL A 235 -7.58 -7.30 12.61
N ASP A 236 -7.86 -8.59 12.42
CA ASP A 236 -6.94 -9.67 12.79
C ASP A 236 -5.93 -9.94 11.68
N TYR A 237 -6.35 -9.92 10.41
CA TYR A 237 -5.50 -10.24 9.26
C TYR A 237 -5.77 -9.30 8.07
N VAL A 238 -4.75 -9.14 7.23
CA VAL A 238 -4.85 -8.40 5.96
C VAL A 238 -4.32 -9.28 4.84
N MET A 239 -5.12 -9.46 3.79
CA MET A 239 -4.74 -10.14 2.55
C MET A 239 -4.79 -9.17 1.37
N THR A 240 -3.86 -9.32 0.44
CA THR A 240 -3.90 -8.60 -0.84
C THR A 240 -4.79 -9.32 -1.86
N PHE A 241 -5.14 -8.64 -2.95
CA PHE A 241 -5.89 -9.27 -4.04
C PHE A 241 -5.07 -10.36 -4.73
N GLU A 242 -3.74 -10.20 -4.80
CA GLU A 242 -2.82 -11.21 -5.33
C GLU A 242 -2.80 -12.46 -4.45
N GLU A 243 -2.80 -12.28 -3.14
CA GLU A 243 -2.85 -13.39 -2.19
C GLU A 243 -4.15 -14.16 -2.30
N ILE A 244 -5.31 -13.49 -2.30
CA ILE A 244 -6.60 -14.17 -2.44
C ILE A 244 -6.75 -14.82 -3.83
N SER A 245 -6.24 -14.20 -4.90
CA SER A 245 -6.17 -14.78 -6.24
C SER A 245 -5.36 -16.08 -6.24
N SER A 246 -4.25 -16.09 -5.50
CA SER A 246 -3.39 -17.28 -5.37
C SER A 246 -4.09 -18.40 -4.61
N VAL A 247 -4.87 -18.08 -3.56
CA VAL A 247 -5.70 -19.08 -2.85
C VAL A 247 -6.77 -19.64 -3.76
N ILE A 248 -7.52 -18.80 -4.47
CA ILE A 248 -8.56 -19.23 -5.44
C ILE A 248 -7.97 -20.20 -6.47
N LYS A 249 -6.82 -19.85 -7.07
CA LYS A 249 -6.13 -20.70 -8.04
C LYS A 249 -5.59 -21.99 -7.40
N GLY A 250 -4.98 -21.88 -6.22
CA GLY A 250 -4.43 -23.05 -5.50
C GLY A 250 -5.50 -24.06 -5.11
N MET A 251 -6.69 -23.61 -4.77
CA MET A 251 -7.84 -24.45 -4.47
C MET A 251 -8.62 -24.87 -5.73
N ARG A 252 -8.19 -24.45 -6.92
CA ARG A 252 -8.82 -24.76 -8.22
C ARG A 252 -10.30 -24.32 -8.26
N ILE A 253 -10.62 -23.19 -7.65
CA ILE A 253 -11.97 -22.61 -7.67
C ILE A 253 -12.17 -21.91 -9.03
N ASP A 254 -13.13 -22.39 -9.81
CA ASP A 254 -13.56 -21.68 -11.02
C ASP A 254 -14.62 -20.67 -10.66
N LEU A 255 -14.30 -19.37 -10.80
CA LEU A 255 -15.20 -18.27 -10.44
C LEU A 255 -16.52 -18.30 -11.21
N LYS A 256 -16.54 -18.85 -12.43
CA LYS A 256 -17.76 -18.94 -13.26
C LYS A 256 -18.69 -20.08 -12.84
N GLU A 257 -18.18 -21.05 -12.08
CA GLU A 257 -18.95 -22.21 -11.60
C GLU A 257 -19.36 -22.07 -10.13
N VAL A 258 -18.88 -21.02 -9.45
CA VAL A 258 -19.21 -20.78 -8.05
C VAL A 258 -20.66 -20.32 -7.89
N SER A 259 -21.36 -20.83 -6.86
CA SER A 259 -22.66 -20.31 -6.49
C SER A 259 -22.52 -18.85 -6.01
N PRO A 260 -23.18 -17.88 -6.70
CA PRO A 260 -23.09 -16.48 -6.31
C PRO A 260 -23.58 -16.24 -4.90
N TYR A 261 -22.81 -15.44 -4.14
CA TYR A 261 -23.20 -15.04 -2.78
C TYR A 261 -23.58 -13.57 -2.74
N LYS A 262 -24.83 -13.29 -2.35
CA LYS A 262 -25.33 -11.92 -2.20
C LYS A 262 -25.18 -11.50 -0.75
N VAL A 263 -24.44 -10.42 -0.52
CA VAL A 263 -24.40 -9.77 0.77
C VAL A 263 -25.73 -9.07 1.01
N ALA A 264 -26.26 -9.17 2.21
CA ALA A 264 -27.49 -8.46 2.59
C ALA A 264 -27.24 -6.95 2.47
N LYS A 265 -27.84 -6.32 1.47
CA LYS A 265 -27.68 -4.88 1.20
C LYS A 265 -28.55 -4.07 2.16
N GLU A 266 -27.93 -3.45 3.15
CA GLU A 266 -28.46 -2.24 3.73
C GLU A 266 -27.80 -1.06 3.00
N SER A 267 -28.45 -0.48 1.98
CA SER A 267 -28.21 0.84 1.33
C SER A 267 -26.77 1.23 0.94
N VAL A 268 -26.00 0.36 0.29
CA VAL A 268 -24.54 0.58 0.07
C VAL A 268 -24.18 1.05 -1.35
N CYS A 269 -25.15 1.29 -2.26
CA CYS A 269 -24.84 1.60 -3.66
C CYS A 269 -23.96 2.83 -3.88
N GLU A 270 -24.09 3.86 -3.05
CA GLU A 270 -23.30 5.11 -3.17
C GLU A 270 -21.87 4.96 -2.66
N ALA A 271 -21.65 4.14 -1.64
CA ALA A 271 -20.35 3.95 -1.02
C ALA A 271 -19.34 3.13 -1.86
N HIS A 272 -19.80 2.43 -2.89
CA HIS A 272 -18.89 1.79 -3.87
C HIS A 272 -18.08 2.82 -4.67
N GLY A 273 -18.59 4.04 -4.83
CA GLY A 273 -17.89 5.16 -5.44
C GLY A 273 -16.64 5.60 -4.69
N PHE A 274 -16.49 5.22 -3.41
CA PHE A 274 -15.32 5.59 -2.58
C PHE A 274 -13.98 5.11 -3.19
N ALA A 275 -13.98 4.01 -3.95
CA ALA A 275 -12.80 3.49 -4.63
C ALA A 275 -12.48 4.19 -5.96
N GLN A 276 -13.33 5.10 -6.44
CA GLN A 276 -13.13 5.85 -7.68
C GLN A 276 -12.36 7.14 -7.42
N ALA A 277 -11.75 7.69 -8.49
CA ALA A 277 -11.09 8.99 -8.41
C ALA A 277 -12.10 10.08 -8.02
N GLY A 278 -11.81 10.81 -6.93
CA GLY A 278 -12.74 11.81 -6.39
C GLY A 278 -13.85 11.26 -5.49
N GLY A 279 -13.99 9.93 -5.36
CA GLY A 279 -15.08 9.30 -4.61
C GLY A 279 -15.13 9.64 -3.14
N VAL A 280 -13.98 9.91 -2.52
CA VAL A 280 -13.90 10.38 -1.13
C VAL A 280 -14.52 11.78 -0.97
N ALA A 281 -14.29 12.67 -1.94
CA ALA A 281 -14.83 14.03 -1.91
C ALA A 281 -16.31 14.04 -2.31
N GLY A 282 -16.71 13.25 -3.32
CA GLY A 282 -18.09 13.18 -3.81
C GLY A 282 -19.08 12.51 -2.86
N GLY A 283 -18.60 11.72 -1.91
CA GLY A 283 -19.46 11.11 -0.87
C GLY A 283 -19.89 12.08 0.23
N GLY A 284 -19.37 13.32 0.23
CA GLY A 284 -19.70 14.37 1.20
C GLY A 284 -20.68 15.43 0.69
N GLU A 285 -21.14 15.31 -0.56
CA GLU A 285 -22.20 16.13 -1.15
C GLU A 285 -23.59 15.49 -0.88
#